data_a2b7a5d53fd4445b3e099495f6bbf88a
#
_entry.id   a2b7a5d53fd4445b3e099495f6bbf88a
#
_cell.length_a   1.000
_cell.length_b   1.000
_cell.length_c   1.000
_cell.angle_alpha   90.00
_cell.angle_beta   90.00
_cell.angle_gamma   90.00
#
_symmetry.space_group_name_H-M   'P 1'
#
loop_
_entity.id
_entity.type
_entity.pdbx_description
1 polymer ?
#
loop_
_entity_poly.entity_id
_entity_poly.type
_entity_poly.pdbx_seq_one_letter_code
_entity_poly.pdbx_strand_id
1 'polypeptide(L)'
;MVGIVLASHGGLAQGAADSASMVFGALPNVACVSLTPQMGPDAFRASVLEAAEGLDDPSDILYLVDLWGGTPFNQISGLLDGHDGWALVTGLNLP
;
A
#
# COMPACT_ATOMS: atom_id res chain seq x y z
N MET A 1 -8.01 12.96 7.62
CA MET A 1 -7.40 12.86 6.28
C MET A 1 -7.14 11.39 5.96
N VAL A 2 -7.52 10.96 4.77
CA VAL A 2 -7.30 9.58 4.34
C VAL A 2 -5.81 9.35 4.11
N GLY A 3 -5.26 8.29 4.70
CA GLY A 3 -3.92 7.83 4.40
C GLY A 3 -3.92 6.93 3.18
N ILE A 4 -2.80 6.87 2.48
CA ILE A 4 -2.64 6.04 1.29
C ILE A 4 -1.46 5.11 1.49
N VAL A 5 -1.69 3.82 1.27
CA VAL A 5 -0.63 2.82 1.23
C VAL A 5 -0.54 2.27 -0.19
N LEU A 6 0.61 2.45 -0.82
CA LEU A 6 0.91 1.88 -2.12
C LEU A 6 1.67 0.57 -1.91
N ALA A 7 1.16 -0.52 -2.42
CA ALA A 7 1.76 -1.83 -2.24
C ALA A 7 1.89 -2.55 -3.57
N SER A 8 3.06 -3.12 -3.85
CA SER A 8 3.30 -3.74 -5.14
C SER A 8 4.35 -4.85 -5.05
N HIS A 9 4.43 -5.63 -6.12
CA HIS A 9 5.59 -6.47 -6.36
C HIS A 9 6.79 -5.56 -6.70
N GLY A 10 7.93 -5.80 -6.06
CA GLY A 10 9.13 -5.03 -6.34
C GLY A 10 8.96 -3.54 -6.10
N GLY A 11 9.65 -2.75 -6.89
CA GLY A 11 9.76 -1.30 -6.68
C GLY A 11 8.69 -0.42 -7.32
N LEU A 12 7.61 -1.01 -7.86
CA LEU A 12 6.61 -0.21 -8.56
C LEU A 12 5.92 0.82 -7.67
N ALA A 13 5.54 0.42 -6.45
CA ALA A 13 4.88 1.34 -5.52
C ALA A 13 5.78 2.53 -5.19
N GLN A 14 7.04 2.28 -4.86
CA GLN A 14 7.99 3.34 -4.55
C GLN A 14 8.22 4.24 -5.76
N GLY A 15 8.35 3.66 -6.94
CA GLY A 15 8.50 4.43 -8.18
C GLY A 15 7.31 5.33 -8.47
N ALA A 16 6.10 4.82 -8.24
CA ALA A 16 4.89 5.63 -8.40
C ALA A 16 4.87 6.81 -7.43
N ALA A 17 5.24 6.58 -6.16
CA ALA A 17 5.32 7.65 -5.17
C ALA A 17 6.40 8.66 -5.53
N ASP A 18 7.55 8.21 -6.00
CA ASP A 18 8.64 9.10 -6.43
C ASP A 18 8.19 9.99 -7.59
N SER A 19 7.49 9.41 -8.57
CA SER A 19 6.98 10.18 -9.70
C SER A 19 5.93 11.20 -9.26
N ALA A 20 5.04 10.81 -8.38
CA ALA A 20 4.00 11.71 -7.87
C ALA A 20 4.61 12.87 -7.08
N SER A 21 5.67 12.61 -6.31
CA SER A 21 6.32 13.66 -5.52
C SER A 21 7.03 14.69 -6.41
N MET A 22 7.47 14.31 -7.60
CA MET A 22 8.05 15.25 -8.55
C MET A 22 7.01 16.23 -9.08
N VAL A 23 5.74 15.85 -9.11
CA VAL A 23 4.65 16.67 -9.63
C VAL A 23 4.00 17.49 -8.51
N PHE A 24 3.76 16.87 -7.37
CA PHE A 24 2.96 17.44 -6.29
C PHE A 24 3.77 17.87 -5.06
N GLY A 25 5.07 17.57 -5.04
CA GLY A 25 5.90 17.80 -3.85
C GLY A 25 5.76 16.69 -2.83
N ALA A 26 6.05 16.99 -1.57
CA ALA A 26 6.02 15.99 -0.51
C ALA A 26 4.63 15.33 -0.38
N LEU A 27 4.64 14.04 -0.08
CA LEU A 27 3.42 13.24 0.11
C LEU A 27 3.34 12.82 1.58
N PRO A 28 2.81 13.69 2.46
CA PRO A 28 2.98 13.51 3.92
C PRO A 28 2.21 12.33 4.51
N ASN A 29 1.18 11.84 3.85
CA ASN A 29 0.35 10.76 4.41
C ASN A 29 0.27 9.58 3.44
N VAL A 30 1.41 9.25 2.85
CA VAL A 30 1.56 8.14 1.90
C VAL A 30 2.70 7.24 2.36
N ALA A 31 2.46 5.94 2.37
CA ALA A 31 3.48 4.94 2.67
C ALA A 31 3.56 3.94 1.52
N CYS A 32 4.73 3.35 1.32
CA CYS A 32 4.96 2.37 0.29
C CYS A 32 5.43 1.05 0.89
N VAL A 33 4.90 -0.06 0.39
CA VAL A 33 5.30 -1.40 0.81
C VAL A 33 5.62 -2.21 -0.44
N SER A 34 6.79 -2.81 -0.46
CA SER A 34 7.25 -3.61 -1.60
C SER A 34 7.35 -5.08 -1.21
N LEU A 35 6.75 -5.95 -2.03
CA LEU A 35 6.94 -7.39 -1.90
C LEU A 35 8.23 -7.75 -2.63
N THR A 36 9.19 -8.32 -1.91
CA THR A 36 10.44 -8.77 -2.49
C THR A 36 10.42 -10.28 -2.68
N PRO A 37 11.32 -10.84 -3.55
CA PRO A 37 11.35 -12.28 -3.77
C PRO A 37 11.64 -13.10 -2.51
N GLN A 38 12.26 -12.50 -1.50
CA GLN A 38 12.60 -13.16 -0.25
C GLN A 38 11.51 -13.11 0.80
N MET A 39 10.46 -12.32 0.58
CA MET A 39 9.38 -12.17 1.54
C MET A 39 8.30 -13.23 1.36
N GLY A 40 7.92 -13.87 2.47
CA GLY A 40 6.70 -14.66 2.48
C GLY A 40 5.47 -13.76 2.72
N PRO A 41 4.27 -14.34 2.59
CA PRO A 41 3.04 -13.57 2.81
C PRO A 41 2.94 -12.95 4.21
N ASP A 42 3.40 -13.64 5.23
CA ASP A 42 3.34 -13.14 6.61
C ASP A 42 4.23 -11.93 6.82
N ALA A 43 5.45 -11.95 6.25
CA ALA A 43 6.37 -10.83 6.34
C ALA A 43 5.80 -9.60 5.61
N PHE A 44 5.20 -9.81 4.45
CA PHE A 44 4.57 -8.74 3.70
C PHE A 44 3.42 -8.13 4.50
N ARG A 45 2.55 -8.97 5.06
CA ARG A 45 1.43 -8.52 5.89
C ARG A 45 1.90 -7.68 7.07
N ALA A 46 2.95 -8.11 7.75
CA ALA A 46 3.51 -7.35 8.87
C ALA A 46 4.02 -5.98 8.41
N SER A 47 4.66 -5.92 7.24
CA SER A 47 5.14 -4.65 6.68
C SER A 47 3.99 -3.71 6.35
N VAL A 48 2.86 -4.23 5.85
CA VAL A 48 1.67 -3.42 5.57
C VAL A 48 1.12 -2.82 6.87
N LEU A 49 0.99 -3.63 7.91
CA LEU A 49 0.47 -3.15 9.19
C LEU A 49 1.38 -2.10 9.81
N GLU A 50 2.69 -2.28 9.72
CA GLU A 50 3.66 -1.31 10.21
C GLU A 50 3.54 0.02 9.45
N ALA A 51 3.41 -0.05 8.12
CA ALA A 51 3.24 1.15 7.30
C ALA A 51 1.94 1.89 7.65
N ALA A 52 0.85 1.15 7.86
CA ALA A 52 -0.43 1.74 8.24
C ALA A 52 -0.36 2.47 9.57
N GLU A 53 0.32 1.89 10.54
CA GLU A 53 0.46 2.50 11.87
C GLU A 53 1.27 3.79 11.85
N GLY A 54 2.13 3.97 10.84
CA GLY A 54 2.93 5.18 10.69
C GLY A 54 2.18 6.35 10.07
N LEU A 55 0.95 6.14 9.59
CA LEU A 55 0.16 7.21 9.01
C LEU A 55 -0.58 8.02 10.08
N ASP A 56 -1.05 9.21 9.69
CA ASP A 56 -1.70 10.13 10.64
C ASP A 56 -2.95 9.54 11.28
N ASP A 57 -3.76 8.84 10.49
CA ASP A 57 -4.98 8.20 11.00
C ASP A 57 -5.08 6.78 10.46
N PRO A 58 -4.56 5.79 11.19
CA PRO A 58 -4.60 4.40 10.72
C PRO A 58 -5.99 3.80 10.58
N SER A 59 -7.02 4.47 11.06
CA SER A 59 -8.40 3.98 10.91
C SER A 59 -9.01 4.31 9.55
N ASP A 60 -8.37 5.15 8.75
CA ASP A 60 -8.92 5.65 7.49
C ASP A 60 -7.85 5.60 6.41
N ILE A 61 -7.75 4.47 5.70
CA ILE A 61 -6.68 4.19 4.75
C ILE A 61 -7.24 3.67 3.44
N LEU A 62 -6.70 4.19 2.34
CA LEU A 62 -6.90 3.65 1.00
C LEU A 62 -5.63 2.90 0.57
N TYR A 63 -5.79 1.62 0.27
CA TYR A 63 -4.71 0.79 -0.25
C TYR A 63 -4.79 0.70 -1.76
N LEU A 64 -3.69 0.98 -2.44
CA LEU A 64 -3.56 0.84 -3.89
C LEU A 64 -2.54 -0.26 -4.17
N VAL A 65 -2.95 -1.29 -4.89
CA VAL A 65 -2.08 -2.42 -5.24
C VAL A 65 -1.99 -2.58 -6.75
N ASP A 66 -0.95 -3.26 -7.20
CA ASP A 66 -0.63 -3.39 -8.63
C ASP A 66 -1.50 -4.42 -9.35
N LEU A 67 -1.68 -5.62 -8.77
CA LEU A 67 -2.35 -6.71 -9.45
C LEU A 67 -3.50 -7.26 -8.64
N TRP A 68 -4.60 -7.55 -9.32
CA TRP A 68 -5.70 -8.32 -8.77
C TRP A 68 -5.23 -9.75 -8.50
N GLY A 69 -5.48 -10.26 -7.31
CA GLY A 69 -5.19 -11.65 -6.97
C GLY A 69 -3.73 -11.97 -6.67
N GLY A 70 -2.81 -11.01 -6.73
CA GLY A 70 -1.44 -11.22 -6.30
C GLY A 70 -1.29 -11.19 -4.78
N THR A 71 -0.09 -11.50 -4.28
CA THR A 71 0.16 -11.51 -2.84
C THR A 71 -0.19 -10.18 -2.16
N PRO A 72 0.21 -9.00 -2.68
CA PRO A 72 -0.21 -7.74 -2.06
C PRO A 72 -1.72 -7.62 -1.96
N PHE A 73 -2.45 -7.94 -3.03
CA PHE A 73 -3.90 -7.90 -3.03
C PHE A 73 -4.47 -8.86 -1.98
N ASN A 74 -4.02 -10.12 -1.99
CA ASN A 74 -4.59 -11.16 -1.14
C ASN A 74 -4.37 -10.85 0.34
N GLN A 75 -3.19 -10.38 0.71
CA GLN A 75 -2.89 -10.09 2.12
C GLN A 75 -3.65 -8.87 2.61
N ILE A 76 -3.71 -7.80 1.81
CA ILE A 76 -4.44 -6.60 2.21
C ILE A 76 -5.94 -6.85 2.24
N SER A 77 -6.46 -7.59 1.25
CA SER A 77 -7.87 -7.96 1.23
C SER A 77 -8.28 -8.67 2.52
N GLY A 78 -7.42 -9.56 3.02
CA GLY A 78 -7.68 -10.25 4.30
C GLY A 78 -7.64 -9.32 5.50
N LEU A 79 -6.97 -8.18 5.39
CA LEU A 79 -6.89 -7.21 6.49
C LEU A 79 -8.09 -6.26 6.54
N LEU A 80 -8.88 -6.17 5.47
CA LEU A 80 -10.02 -5.25 5.44
C LEU A 80 -11.11 -5.63 6.43
N ASP A 81 -11.23 -6.90 6.74
CA ASP A 81 -12.18 -7.38 7.72
C ASP A 81 -11.84 -6.80 9.10
N GLY A 82 -12.80 -6.16 9.73
CA GLY A 82 -12.57 -5.50 11.01
C GLY A 82 -12.01 -4.08 10.91
N HIS A 83 -11.80 -3.55 9.69
CA HIS A 83 -11.29 -2.20 9.47
C HIS A 83 -12.25 -1.43 8.56
N ASP A 84 -13.31 -0.88 9.12
CA ASP A 84 -14.38 -0.25 8.33
C ASP A 84 -13.90 0.94 7.50
N GLY A 85 -12.86 1.63 7.95
CA GLY A 85 -12.31 2.78 7.24
C GLY A 85 -11.23 2.43 6.21
N TRP A 86 -11.01 1.13 5.94
CA TRP A 86 -10.00 0.69 4.97
C TRP A 86 -10.66 0.26 3.67
N ALA A 87 -10.06 0.68 2.56
CA ALA A 87 -10.51 0.31 1.22
C ALA A 87 -9.32 -0.14 0.37
N LEU A 88 -9.57 -0.97 -0.62
CA LEU A 88 -8.54 -1.55 -1.49
C LEU A 88 -8.92 -1.36 -2.94
N VAL A 89 -8.00 -0.81 -3.73
CA VAL A 89 -8.16 -0.61 -5.17
C VAL A 89 -6.97 -1.24 -5.89
N THR A 90 -7.25 -1.95 -6.98
CA THR A 90 -6.20 -2.57 -7.81
C THR A 90 -5.87 -1.69 -9.01
N GLY A 91 -4.84 -2.10 -9.76
CA GLY A 91 -4.49 -1.43 -11.00
C GLY A 91 -3.50 -0.29 -10.82
N LEU A 92 -2.73 -0.28 -9.73
CA LEU A 92 -1.65 0.68 -9.57
C LEU A 92 -0.60 0.41 -10.64
N ASN A 93 -0.63 1.20 -11.68
CA ASN A 93 0.37 1.10 -12.74
C ASN A 93 0.59 2.49 -13.34
N LEU A 94 1.60 2.56 -14.17
CA LEU A 94 1.86 3.76 -14.95
C LEU A 94 1.20 3.60 -16.30
N PRO A 95 0.30 4.50 -16.67
CA PRO A 95 -0.34 4.44 -17.97
C PRO A 95 0.66 4.61 -19.10
#